data_74b198cf244ef19b501823ef76621cfc
#
_entry.id   74b198cf244ef19b501823ef76621cfc
#
_cell.length_a   1.000
_cell.length_b   1.000
_cell.length_c   1.000
_cell.angle_alpha   90.00
_cell.angle_beta   90.00
_cell.angle_gamma   90.00
#
_symmetry.space_group_name_H-M   'P 1'
#
loop_
_entity.id
_entity.type
_entity.pdbx_description
1 polymer ?
#
loop_
_entity_poly.entity_id
_entity_poly.type
_entity_poly.pdbx_seq_one_letter_code
_entity_poly.pdbx_strand_id
1 'polypeptide(L)'
;TIRLTTAEGKAFDVSITANCEYYLHHYVFISKELYESLGFGYKRTVCYLSIDPNLKDDIKAKLIQDKTALNVMFIDDLIEEAQEMLNSLNQVVYILIILAMMLSFTVLYNLSNINISERKREISTLKVLGFYNDEVDRYITSENLILTIIGIALGLFAGYFLAIKVISTVEIEYVRFVYHIKPQSFIYTAGLALAFTIIVNIIAHFNLKRINMIDSLKSVE
;
A
#
# COMPACT_ATOMS: atom_id res chain seq x y z
N THR A 1 9.76 -32.51 14.51
CA THR A 1 9.22 -32.52 15.90
C THR A 1 9.27 -31.13 16.48
N ILE A 2 8.20 -30.71 17.11
CA ILE A 2 8.12 -29.47 17.89
C ILE A 2 7.78 -29.83 19.33
N ARG A 3 8.24 -28.99 20.24
CA ARG A 3 7.89 -29.08 21.65
C ARG A 3 6.71 -28.14 21.92
N LEU A 4 5.58 -28.70 22.27
CA LEU A 4 4.42 -27.95 22.71
C LEU A 4 4.45 -27.85 24.23
N THR A 5 4.40 -26.63 24.74
CA THR A 5 4.32 -26.39 26.21
C THR A 5 2.95 -25.80 26.50
N THR A 6 2.22 -26.43 27.42
CA THR A 6 0.92 -25.91 27.87
C THR A 6 1.10 -24.76 28.84
N ALA A 7 0.04 -23.98 29.06
CA ALA A 7 0.02 -22.91 30.06
C ALA A 7 0.34 -23.44 31.49
N GLU A 8 0.12 -24.71 31.75
CA GLU A 8 0.44 -25.39 33.02
C GLU A 8 1.90 -25.88 33.10
N GLY A 9 2.73 -25.61 32.07
CA GLY A 9 4.16 -25.97 32.04
C GLY A 9 4.45 -27.41 31.60
N LYS A 10 3.46 -28.20 31.20
CA LYS A 10 3.69 -29.55 30.66
C LYS A 10 4.20 -29.45 29.22
N ALA A 11 5.28 -30.14 28.91
CA ALA A 11 5.88 -30.14 27.60
C ALA A 11 5.75 -31.51 26.91
N PHE A 12 5.38 -31.50 25.63
CA PHE A 12 5.19 -32.70 24.80
C PHE A 12 5.92 -32.52 23.47
N ASP A 13 6.63 -33.54 23.04
CA ASP A 13 7.29 -33.55 21.74
C ASP A 13 6.34 -34.24 20.73
N VAL A 14 5.87 -33.48 19.74
CA VAL A 14 4.96 -33.96 18.69
C VAL A 14 5.60 -33.80 17.31
N SER A 15 5.29 -34.74 16.41
CA SER A 15 5.76 -34.66 15.02
C SER A 15 4.77 -33.81 14.20
N ILE A 16 5.31 -32.87 13.41
CA ILE A 16 4.51 -32.09 12.47
C ILE A 16 4.23 -32.95 11.24
N THR A 17 2.96 -33.12 10.91
CA THR A 17 2.53 -33.85 9.71
C THR A 17 2.36 -32.91 8.53
N ALA A 18 1.84 -31.70 8.77
CA ALA A 18 1.63 -30.67 7.75
C ALA A 18 1.76 -29.29 8.35
N ASN A 19 2.09 -28.31 7.51
CA ASN A 19 2.08 -26.91 7.86
C ASN A 19 1.09 -26.19 6.93
N CYS A 20 0.25 -25.33 7.50
CA CYS A 20 -0.66 -24.49 6.73
C CYS A 20 -0.42 -23.01 7.06
N GLU A 21 -0.57 -22.15 6.06
CA GLU A 21 -0.57 -20.70 6.30
C GLU A 21 -1.91 -20.27 6.90
N TYR A 22 -1.82 -19.59 8.03
CA TYR A 22 -2.97 -19.00 8.70
C TYR A 22 -2.68 -17.54 9.01
N TYR A 23 -3.63 -16.67 8.69
CA TYR A 23 -3.40 -15.21 8.73
C TYR A 23 -3.86 -14.55 10.02
N LEU A 24 -4.73 -15.24 10.79
CA LEU A 24 -5.30 -14.77 12.04
C LEU A 24 -4.93 -15.73 13.15
N HIS A 25 -4.20 -15.26 14.15
CA HIS A 25 -3.70 -16.06 15.27
C HIS A 25 -2.79 -17.22 14.84
N HIS A 26 -2.22 -17.88 15.82
CA HIS A 26 -1.44 -19.11 15.62
C HIS A 26 -2.23 -20.28 16.16
N TYR A 27 -2.49 -21.25 15.32
CA TYR A 27 -3.24 -22.45 15.70
C TYR A 27 -2.38 -23.71 15.54
N VAL A 28 -2.58 -24.65 16.46
CA VAL A 28 -2.06 -25.99 16.35
C VAL A 28 -3.26 -26.91 16.20
N PHE A 29 -3.39 -27.51 15.02
CA PHE A 29 -4.43 -28.49 14.75
C PHE A 29 -3.90 -29.86 15.18
N ILE A 30 -4.61 -30.51 16.09
CA ILE A 30 -4.24 -31.80 16.66
C ILE A 30 -5.45 -32.73 16.62
N SER A 31 -5.22 -34.02 16.35
CA SER A 31 -6.34 -34.99 16.38
C SER A 31 -6.83 -35.21 17.81
N LYS A 32 -8.09 -35.52 17.93
CA LYS A 32 -8.73 -35.80 19.23
C LYS A 32 -8.03 -36.97 19.95
N GLU A 33 -7.70 -38.02 19.19
CA GLU A 33 -7.06 -39.23 19.71
C GLU A 33 -5.67 -38.90 20.30
N LEU A 34 -4.89 -38.08 19.58
CA LEU A 34 -3.59 -37.67 20.07
C LEU A 34 -3.71 -36.74 21.29
N TYR A 35 -4.70 -35.84 21.29
CA TYR A 35 -4.95 -34.92 22.43
C TYR A 35 -5.32 -35.70 23.70
N GLU A 36 -6.19 -36.70 23.59
CA GLU A 36 -6.58 -37.58 24.69
C GLU A 36 -5.43 -38.49 25.15
N SER A 37 -4.59 -38.97 24.21
CA SER A 37 -3.41 -39.79 24.55
C SER A 37 -2.35 -39.02 25.34
N LEU A 38 -2.29 -37.70 25.18
CA LEU A 38 -1.41 -36.80 25.95
C LEU A 38 -1.97 -36.52 27.37
N GLY A 39 -3.13 -37.11 27.72
CA GLY A 39 -3.74 -36.99 29.06
C GLY A 39 -4.60 -35.75 29.23
N PHE A 40 -5.01 -35.11 28.15
CA PHE A 40 -5.95 -33.98 28.19
C PHE A 40 -7.41 -34.46 28.08
N GLY A 41 -8.28 -33.95 28.91
CA GLY A 41 -9.72 -34.16 28.79
C GLY A 41 -10.27 -33.29 27.65
N TYR A 42 -10.80 -33.94 26.60
CA TYR A 42 -11.43 -33.24 25.50
C TYR A 42 -12.75 -32.60 25.95
N LYS A 43 -12.84 -31.27 25.83
CA LYS A 43 -14.07 -30.51 26.04
C LYS A 43 -14.35 -29.67 24.80
N ARG A 44 -15.60 -29.74 24.33
CA ARG A 44 -16.04 -28.84 23.25
C ARG A 44 -16.26 -27.46 23.82
N THR A 45 -15.51 -26.48 23.33
CA THR A 45 -15.61 -25.08 23.77
C THR A 45 -16.28 -24.20 22.74
N VAL A 46 -16.28 -24.59 21.45
CA VAL A 46 -16.89 -23.86 20.34
C VAL A 46 -17.79 -24.81 19.54
N CYS A 47 -18.92 -24.30 19.10
CA CYS A 47 -19.84 -24.97 18.19
C CYS A 47 -20.19 -24.05 17.04
N TYR A 48 -20.03 -24.52 15.81
CA TYR A 48 -20.45 -23.80 14.61
C TYR A 48 -21.88 -24.28 14.24
N LEU A 49 -22.78 -23.31 14.09
CA LEU A 49 -24.18 -23.55 13.74
C LEU A 49 -24.48 -22.85 12.42
N SER A 50 -25.16 -23.55 11.50
CA SER A 50 -25.75 -22.92 10.33
C SER A 50 -27.20 -22.61 10.65
N ILE A 51 -27.57 -21.34 10.56
CA ILE A 51 -28.91 -20.86 10.91
C ILE A 51 -29.47 -20.02 9.77
N ASP A 52 -30.81 -19.90 9.74
CA ASP A 52 -31.49 -18.96 8.84
C ASP A 52 -31.19 -17.54 9.29
N PRO A 53 -30.76 -16.63 8.38
CA PRO A 53 -30.48 -15.22 8.69
C PRO A 53 -31.61 -14.47 9.41
N ASN A 54 -32.85 -14.85 9.13
CA ASN A 54 -34.04 -14.22 9.74
C ASN A 54 -34.24 -14.58 11.22
N LEU A 55 -33.56 -15.62 11.72
CA LEU A 55 -33.70 -16.12 13.09
C LEU A 55 -32.50 -15.79 13.98
N LYS A 56 -31.57 -14.96 13.51
CA LYS A 56 -30.34 -14.63 14.21
C LYS A 56 -30.58 -14.14 15.64
N ASP A 57 -31.41 -13.10 15.79
CA ASP A 57 -31.66 -12.46 17.08
C ASP A 57 -32.41 -13.38 18.07
N ASP A 58 -33.37 -14.12 17.59
CA ASP A 58 -34.12 -15.05 18.40
C ASP A 58 -33.26 -16.23 18.93
N ILE A 59 -32.37 -16.74 18.07
CA ILE A 59 -31.46 -17.84 18.44
C ILE A 59 -30.41 -17.32 19.42
N LYS A 60 -29.85 -16.13 19.16
CA LYS A 60 -28.88 -15.49 20.07
C LYS A 60 -29.48 -15.29 21.46
N ALA A 61 -30.68 -14.72 21.51
CA ALA A 61 -31.37 -14.49 22.77
C ALA A 61 -31.61 -15.78 23.55
N LYS A 62 -32.10 -16.83 22.87
CA LYS A 62 -32.35 -18.13 23.49
C LYS A 62 -31.08 -18.80 24.01
N LEU A 63 -30.01 -18.84 23.21
CA LEU A 63 -28.75 -19.49 23.60
C LEU A 63 -28.08 -18.81 24.81
N ILE A 64 -28.19 -17.47 24.90
CA ILE A 64 -27.68 -16.73 26.05
C ILE A 64 -28.58 -16.88 27.26
N GLN A 65 -29.91 -16.82 27.09
CA GLN A 65 -30.87 -16.97 28.18
C GLN A 65 -30.81 -18.35 28.84
N ASP A 66 -30.66 -19.39 28.04
CA ASP A 66 -30.54 -20.77 28.51
C ASP A 66 -29.16 -21.10 29.11
N LYS A 67 -28.24 -20.11 29.14
CA LYS A 67 -26.83 -20.26 29.57
C LYS A 67 -26.09 -21.40 28.85
N THR A 68 -26.56 -21.77 27.68
CA THR A 68 -25.96 -22.81 26.84
C THR A 68 -24.69 -22.31 26.15
N ALA A 69 -24.66 -21.02 25.82
CA ALA A 69 -23.51 -20.33 25.27
C ALA A 69 -23.11 -19.12 26.13
N LEU A 70 -21.82 -18.93 26.32
CA LEU A 70 -21.27 -17.74 26.98
C LEU A 70 -21.25 -16.54 26.01
N ASN A 71 -21.02 -16.79 24.74
CA ASN A 71 -21.02 -15.81 23.69
C ASN A 71 -21.53 -16.43 22.38
N VAL A 72 -22.22 -15.63 21.59
CA VAL A 72 -22.71 -15.99 20.24
C VAL A 72 -22.23 -14.91 19.28
N MET A 73 -21.41 -15.32 18.32
CA MET A 73 -20.86 -14.43 17.29
C MET A 73 -21.36 -14.92 15.93
N PHE A 74 -21.82 -14.01 15.13
CA PHE A 74 -22.18 -14.30 13.74
C PHE A 74 -21.00 -13.97 12.82
N ILE A 75 -20.73 -14.86 11.88
CA ILE A 75 -19.63 -14.69 10.93
C ILE A 75 -19.88 -13.46 10.06
N ASP A 76 -21.14 -13.21 9.68
CA ASP A 76 -21.49 -12.04 8.87
C ASP A 76 -21.15 -10.72 9.58
N ASP A 77 -21.47 -10.62 10.89
CA ASP A 77 -21.17 -9.42 11.68
C ASP A 77 -19.65 -9.20 11.79
N LEU A 78 -18.88 -10.28 11.94
CA LEU A 78 -17.41 -10.22 11.94
C LEU A 78 -16.85 -9.79 10.58
N ILE A 79 -17.46 -10.25 9.49
CA ILE A 79 -17.07 -9.85 8.14
C ILE A 79 -17.37 -8.35 7.92
N GLU A 80 -18.54 -7.89 8.37
CA GLU A 80 -18.94 -6.48 8.26
C GLU A 80 -18.01 -5.59 9.06
N GLU A 81 -17.71 -5.93 10.31
CA GLU A 81 -16.75 -5.21 11.16
C GLU A 81 -15.34 -5.17 10.53
N ALA A 82 -14.88 -6.29 9.97
CA ALA A 82 -13.61 -6.35 9.25
C ALA A 82 -13.62 -5.48 7.99
N GLN A 83 -14.72 -5.44 7.24
CA GLN A 83 -14.87 -4.58 6.07
C GLN A 83 -14.89 -3.09 6.44
N GLU A 84 -15.57 -2.71 7.52
CA GLU A 84 -15.54 -1.33 8.02
C GLU A 84 -14.14 -0.90 8.42
N MET A 85 -13.40 -1.78 9.11
CA MET A 85 -12.00 -1.53 9.46
C MET A 85 -11.14 -1.34 8.20
N LEU A 86 -11.28 -2.21 7.20
CA LEU A 86 -10.57 -2.10 5.92
C LEU A 86 -10.92 -0.82 5.17
N ASN A 87 -12.19 -0.42 5.17
CA ASN A 87 -12.63 0.83 4.55
C ASN A 87 -12.03 2.06 5.24
N SER A 88 -11.93 2.04 6.56
CA SER A 88 -11.28 3.10 7.33
C SER A 88 -9.79 3.19 6.99
N LEU A 89 -9.10 2.07 6.88
CA LEU A 89 -7.70 2.02 6.43
C LEU A 89 -7.54 2.55 5.00
N ASN A 90 -8.46 2.20 4.09
CA ASN A 90 -8.44 2.72 2.73
C ASN A 90 -8.57 4.25 2.68
N GLN A 91 -9.37 4.87 3.54
CA GLN A 91 -9.45 6.33 3.63
C GLN A 91 -8.11 6.96 3.97
N VAL A 92 -7.38 6.39 4.94
CA VAL A 92 -6.04 6.85 5.29
C VAL A 92 -5.07 6.70 4.11
N VAL A 93 -5.14 5.58 3.40
CA VAL A 93 -4.32 5.35 2.20
C VAL A 93 -4.62 6.38 1.11
N TYR A 94 -5.89 6.72 0.86
CA TYR A 94 -6.24 7.78 -0.10
C TYR A 94 -5.67 9.15 0.28
N ILE A 95 -5.72 9.51 1.55
CA ILE A 95 -5.13 10.76 2.04
C ILE A 95 -3.61 10.75 1.80
N LEU A 96 -2.92 9.67 2.12
CA LEU A 96 -1.48 9.52 1.88
C LEU A 96 -1.13 9.62 0.40
N ILE A 97 -1.93 9.00 -0.48
CA ILE A 97 -1.76 9.10 -1.92
C ILE A 97 -1.89 10.56 -2.38
N ILE A 98 -2.91 11.27 -1.92
CA ILE A 98 -3.12 12.69 -2.28
C ILE A 98 -1.94 13.54 -1.80
N LEU A 99 -1.46 13.35 -0.58
CA LEU A 99 -0.30 14.07 -0.06
C LEU A 99 0.97 13.76 -0.86
N ALA A 100 1.21 12.50 -1.20
CA ALA A 100 2.34 12.09 -2.04
C ALA A 100 2.24 12.70 -3.45
N MET A 101 1.04 12.79 -4.01
CA MET A 101 0.77 13.44 -5.27
C MET A 101 1.10 14.94 -5.22
N MET A 102 0.64 15.65 -4.20
CA MET A 102 0.94 17.07 -4.01
C MET A 102 2.43 17.32 -3.86
N LEU A 103 3.12 16.50 -3.08
CA LEU A 103 4.57 16.59 -2.91
C LEU A 103 5.30 16.37 -4.24
N SER A 104 4.95 15.30 -4.95
CA SER A 104 5.54 14.99 -6.26
C SER A 104 5.33 16.13 -7.26
N PHE A 105 4.11 16.67 -7.34
CA PHE A 105 3.80 17.80 -8.19
C PHE A 105 4.67 19.03 -7.84
N THR A 106 4.75 19.36 -6.56
CA THR A 106 5.53 20.51 -6.08
C THR A 106 7.01 20.36 -6.43
N VAL A 107 7.60 19.18 -6.21
CA VAL A 107 9.00 18.89 -6.51
C VAL A 107 9.27 18.99 -8.02
N LEU A 108 8.44 18.32 -8.83
CA LEU A 108 8.59 18.34 -10.30
C LEU A 108 8.41 19.74 -10.86
N TYR A 109 7.43 20.51 -10.36
CA TYR A 109 7.21 21.89 -10.78
C TYR A 109 8.41 22.79 -10.44
N ASN A 110 8.91 22.69 -9.21
CA ASN A 110 10.09 23.46 -8.80
C ASN A 110 11.32 23.08 -9.60
N LEU A 111 11.57 21.79 -9.80
CA LEU A 111 12.70 21.32 -10.61
C LEU A 111 12.60 21.82 -12.06
N SER A 112 11.42 21.76 -12.66
CA SER A 112 11.18 22.26 -14.01
C SER A 112 11.45 23.79 -14.09
N ASN A 113 10.99 24.56 -13.11
CA ASN A 113 11.25 26.01 -13.07
C ASN A 113 12.73 26.35 -12.90
N ILE A 114 13.45 25.60 -12.05
CA ILE A 114 14.89 25.76 -11.85
C ILE A 114 15.64 25.45 -13.17
N ASN A 115 15.34 24.31 -13.79
CA ASN A 115 15.95 23.94 -15.07
C ASN A 115 15.75 25.00 -16.15
N ILE A 116 14.54 25.55 -16.26
CA ILE A 116 14.23 26.61 -17.21
C ILE A 116 15.02 27.90 -16.86
N SER A 117 15.09 28.25 -15.58
CA SER A 117 15.78 29.47 -15.11
C SER A 117 17.28 29.39 -15.33
N GLU A 118 17.90 28.26 -15.02
CA GLU A 118 19.33 28.03 -15.21
C GLU A 118 19.73 28.03 -16.70
N ARG A 119 18.87 27.48 -17.57
CA ARG A 119 19.10 27.38 -19.01
C ARG A 119 18.50 28.54 -19.81
N LYS A 120 17.98 29.56 -19.15
CA LYS A 120 17.32 30.70 -19.80
C LYS A 120 18.20 31.33 -20.87
N ARG A 121 19.52 31.42 -20.63
CA ARG A 121 20.49 31.95 -21.57
C ARG A 121 20.70 31.04 -22.79
N GLU A 122 20.81 29.72 -22.58
CA GLU A 122 20.92 28.73 -23.66
C GLU A 122 19.67 28.73 -24.53
N ILE A 123 18.50 28.74 -23.89
CA ILE A 123 17.20 28.84 -24.57
C ILE A 123 17.10 30.09 -25.40
N SER A 124 17.54 31.25 -24.86
CA SER A 124 17.53 32.52 -25.59
C SER A 124 18.50 32.50 -26.77
N THR A 125 19.66 31.88 -26.63
CA THR A 125 20.62 31.70 -27.72
C THR A 125 20.06 30.83 -28.86
N LEU A 126 19.42 29.73 -28.53
CA LEU A 126 18.77 28.86 -29.52
C LEU A 126 17.65 29.60 -30.29
N LYS A 127 16.86 30.41 -29.58
CA LYS A 127 15.81 31.24 -30.20
C LYS A 127 16.39 32.32 -31.13
N VAL A 128 17.51 32.93 -30.77
CA VAL A 128 18.21 33.92 -31.63
C VAL A 128 18.81 33.25 -32.86
N LEU A 129 19.25 32.01 -32.75
CA LEU A 129 19.72 31.18 -33.88
C LEU A 129 18.60 30.74 -34.81
N GLY A 130 17.34 31.06 -34.51
CA GLY A 130 16.20 30.81 -35.38
C GLY A 130 15.40 29.54 -35.05
N PHE A 131 15.67 28.86 -33.92
CA PHE A 131 14.89 27.74 -33.51
C PHE A 131 13.49 28.17 -33.07
N TYR A 132 12.47 27.41 -33.51
CA TYR A 132 11.07 27.64 -33.10
C TYR A 132 10.83 27.28 -31.64
N ASN A 133 9.85 27.91 -31.02
CA ASN A 133 9.49 27.66 -29.62
C ASN A 133 9.20 26.17 -29.36
N ASP A 134 8.56 25.50 -30.30
CA ASP A 134 8.19 24.08 -30.15
C ASP A 134 9.40 23.13 -30.22
N GLU A 135 10.47 23.53 -30.92
CA GLU A 135 11.73 22.77 -30.99
C GLU A 135 12.51 22.85 -29.68
N VAL A 136 12.59 24.04 -29.12
CA VAL A 136 13.22 24.30 -27.82
C VAL A 136 12.45 23.61 -26.69
N ASP A 137 11.13 23.65 -26.73
CA ASP A 137 10.25 22.97 -25.76
C ASP A 137 10.42 21.44 -25.82
N ARG A 138 10.48 20.90 -27.03
CA ARG A 138 10.72 19.45 -27.20
C ARG A 138 12.05 19.00 -26.64
N TYR A 139 13.09 19.81 -26.78
CA TYR A 139 14.42 19.52 -26.23
C TYR A 139 14.38 19.43 -24.71
N ILE A 140 13.80 20.43 -24.04
CA ILE A 140 13.69 20.48 -22.57
C ILE A 140 12.76 19.37 -22.05
N THR A 141 11.63 19.17 -22.71
CA THR A 141 10.65 18.13 -22.32
C THR A 141 11.25 16.73 -22.44
N SER A 142 12.06 16.47 -23.48
CA SER A 142 12.71 15.17 -23.66
C SER A 142 13.69 14.84 -22.54
N GLU A 143 14.46 15.82 -22.09
CA GLU A 143 15.38 15.65 -20.97
C GLU A 143 14.64 15.34 -19.67
N ASN A 144 13.59 16.12 -19.36
CA ASN A 144 12.74 15.89 -18.20
C ASN A 144 12.08 14.51 -18.24
N LEU A 145 11.67 14.05 -19.43
CA LEU A 145 11.06 12.73 -19.59
C LEU A 145 12.07 11.61 -19.28
N ILE A 146 13.30 11.71 -19.77
CA ILE A 146 14.35 10.71 -19.50
C ILE A 146 14.65 10.65 -17.99
N LEU A 147 14.82 11.80 -17.35
CA LEU A 147 15.03 11.88 -15.90
C LEU A 147 13.87 11.27 -15.13
N THR A 148 12.64 11.52 -15.57
CA THR A 148 11.43 10.95 -14.95
C THR A 148 11.41 9.44 -15.08
N ILE A 149 11.72 8.87 -16.24
CA ILE A 149 11.75 7.40 -16.44
C ILE A 149 12.77 6.75 -15.49
N ILE A 150 13.97 7.33 -15.41
CA ILE A 150 15.00 6.84 -14.47
C ILE A 150 14.52 6.99 -13.03
N GLY A 151 13.92 8.13 -12.69
CA GLY A 151 13.36 8.40 -11.37
C GLY A 151 12.24 7.39 -11.00
N ILE A 152 11.35 7.06 -11.94
CA ILE A 152 10.31 6.04 -11.74
C ILE A 152 10.93 4.67 -11.46
N ALA A 153 11.93 4.26 -12.25
CA ALA A 153 12.59 2.96 -12.07
C ALA A 153 13.25 2.85 -10.69
N LEU A 154 14.01 3.86 -10.29
CA LEU A 154 14.66 3.92 -8.98
C LEU A 154 13.63 4.03 -7.84
N GLY A 155 12.59 4.85 -8.04
CA GLY A 155 11.51 5.04 -7.07
C GLY A 155 10.69 3.76 -6.83
N LEU A 156 10.37 3.00 -7.87
CA LEU A 156 9.68 1.72 -7.75
C LEU A 156 10.56 0.69 -7.03
N PHE A 157 11.85 0.65 -7.34
CA PHE A 157 12.79 -0.23 -6.67
C PHE A 157 12.89 0.10 -5.17
N ALA A 158 13.16 1.35 -4.82
CA ALA A 158 13.24 1.79 -3.43
C ALA A 158 11.90 1.62 -2.70
N GLY A 159 10.78 1.94 -3.37
CA GLY A 159 9.44 1.80 -2.85
C GLY A 159 9.06 0.36 -2.52
N TYR A 160 9.50 -0.60 -3.32
CA TYR A 160 9.30 -2.02 -3.04
C TYR A 160 9.94 -2.43 -1.71
N PHE A 161 11.22 -2.10 -1.50
CA PHE A 161 11.92 -2.42 -0.25
C PHE A 161 11.30 -1.68 0.95
N LEU A 162 10.93 -0.41 0.76
CA LEU A 162 10.27 0.36 1.80
C LEU A 162 8.93 -0.27 2.20
N ALA A 163 8.12 -0.68 1.23
CA ALA A 163 6.83 -1.32 1.48
C ALA A 163 6.99 -2.62 2.29
N ILE A 164 7.93 -3.49 1.91
CA ILE A 164 8.22 -4.70 2.66
C ILE A 164 8.65 -4.36 4.09
N LYS A 165 9.53 -3.37 4.26
CA LYS A 165 10.00 -2.95 5.58
C LYS A 165 8.87 -2.42 6.45
N VAL A 166 7.99 -1.59 5.89
CA VAL A 166 6.82 -1.06 6.59
C VAL A 166 5.89 -2.20 7.01
N ILE A 167 5.53 -3.09 6.09
CA ILE A 167 4.65 -4.23 6.37
C ILE A 167 5.26 -5.09 7.49
N SER A 168 6.56 -5.41 7.42
CA SER A 168 7.24 -6.20 8.46
C SER A 168 7.29 -5.52 9.84
N THR A 169 7.18 -4.20 9.88
CA THR A 169 7.19 -3.43 11.15
C THR A 169 5.80 -3.33 11.75
N VAL A 170 4.75 -3.36 10.92
CA VAL A 170 3.34 -3.28 11.34
C VAL A 170 2.80 -4.66 11.70
N GLU A 171 3.52 -5.75 11.40
CA GLU A 171 3.12 -7.11 11.74
C GLU A 171 2.91 -7.25 13.26
N ILE A 172 1.67 -7.62 13.65
CA ILE A 172 1.28 -7.78 15.05
C ILE A 172 1.26 -9.28 15.35
N GLU A 173 1.49 -9.66 16.60
CA GLU A 173 1.56 -11.05 17.06
C GLU A 173 0.35 -11.90 16.66
N TYR A 174 -0.81 -11.26 16.43
CA TYR A 174 -2.08 -11.95 16.11
C TYR A 174 -2.48 -11.90 14.63
N VAL A 175 -1.81 -11.07 13.79
CA VAL A 175 -2.16 -10.88 12.38
C VAL A 175 -0.92 -10.90 11.51
N ARG A 176 -0.86 -11.84 10.59
CA ARG A 176 0.21 -11.93 9.60
C ARG A 176 -0.21 -11.28 8.30
N PHE A 177 0.54 -10.27 7.86
CA PHE A 177 0.30 -9.62 6.58
C PHE A 177 0.98 -10.35 5.42
N VAL A 178 0.31 -10.38 4.27
CA VAL A 178 0.87 -10.98 3.05
C VAL A 178 1.83 -9.99 2.41
N TYR A 179 3.09 -10.39 2.24
CA TYR A 179 4.13 -9.56 1.59
C TYR A 179 4.02 -9.52 0.06
N HIS A 180 2.87 -9.89 -0.51
CA HIS A 180 2.73 -9.99 -1.95
C HIS A 180 2.16 -8.70 -2.55
N ILE A 181 3.05 -7.86 -3.13
CA ILE A 181 2.65 -6.66 -3.86
C ILE A 181 2.22 -7.07 -5.27
N LYS A 182 0.97 -6.78 -5.62
CA LYS A 182 0.43 -7.08 -6.95
C LYS A 182 1.19 -6.30 -8.03
N PRO A 183 1.58 -6.92 -9.16
CA PRO A 183 2.24 -6.23 -10.27
C PRO A 183 1.48 -5.03 -10.79
N GLN A 184 0.15 -5.06 -10.72
CA GLN A 184 -0.72 -3.95 -11.09
C GLN A 184 -0.41 -2.65 -10.34
N SER A 185 0.00 -2.75 -9.05
CA SER A 185 0.36 -1.58 -8.25
C SER A 185 1.55 -0.82 -8.82
N PHE A 186 2.53 -1.53 -9.38
CA PHE A 186 3.68 -0.90 -10.05
C PHE A 186 3.25 -0.15 -11.30
N ILE A 187 2.33 -0.72 -12.09
CA ILE A 187 1.80 -0.10 -13.30
C ILE A 187 1.02 1.18 -12.96
N TYR A 188 0.15 1.12 -11.94
CA TYR A 188 -0.61 2.30 -11.49
C TYR A 188 0.30 3.40 -10.98
N THR A 189 1.31 3.07 -10.17
CA THR A 189 2.27 4.06 -9.64
C THR A 189 3.09 4.70 -10.76
N ALA A 190 3.61 3.90 -11.70
CA ALA A 190 4.33 4.40 -12.86
C ALA A 190 3.44 5.28 -13.75
N GLY A 191 2.23 4.84 -14.04
CA GLY A 191 1.26 5.59 -14.83
C GLY A 191 0.88 6.93 -14.19
N LEU A 192 0.69 6.93 -12.88
CA LEU A 192 0.39 8.15 -12.13
C LEU A 192 1.56 9.14 -12.17
N ALA A 193 2.79 8.66 -11.97
CA ALA A 193 3.99 9.49 -12.05
C ALA A 193 4.19 10.10 -13.45
N LEU A 194 3.96 9.32 -14.50
CA LEU A 194 4.00 9.81 -15.89
C LEU A 194 2.91 10.86 -16.15
N ALA A 195 1.70 10.65 -15.67
CA ALA A 195 0.61 11.61 -15.80
C ALA A 195 0.97 12.96 -15.14
N PHE A 196 1.55 12.96 -13.95
CA PHE A 196 2.05 14.17 -13.32
C PHE A 196 3.14 14.84 -14.10
N THR A 197 4.08 14.08 -14.64
CA THR A 197 5.15 14.65 -15.48
C THR A 197 4.59 15.34 -16.72
N ILE A 198 3.57 14.75 -17.36
CA ILE A 198 2.89 15.38 -18.49
C ILE A 198 2.22 16.69 -18.07
N ILE A 199 1.51 16.71 -16.93
CA ILE A 199 0.85 17.93 -16.42
C ILE A 199 1.87 19.03 -16.15
N VAL A 200 2.98 18.69 -15.47
CA VAL A 200 4.06 19.66 -15.18
C VAL A 200 4.70 20.17 -16.46
N ASN A 201 4.96 19.32 -17.44
CA ASN A 201 5.51 19.71 -18.73
C ASN A 201 4.57 20.66 -19.51
N ILE A 202 3.26 20.41 -19.45
CA ILE A 202 2.27 21.33 -20.04
C ILE A 202 2.35 22.72 -19.38
N ILE A 203 2.42 22.77 -18.04
CA ILE A 203 2.55 24.02 -17.30
C ILE A 203 3.88 24.73 -17.66
N ALA A 204 4.97 23.98 -17.71
CA ALA A 204 6.28 24.47 -18.11
C ALA A 204 6.29 25.07 -19.52
N HIS A 205 5.62 24.41 -20.48
CA HIS A 205 5.45 24.93 -21.85
C HIS A 205 4.78 26.31 -21.87
N PHE A 206 3.72 26.52 -21.10
CA PHE A 206 3.08 27.83 -21.00
C PHE A 206 4.00 28.88 -20.36
N ASN A 207 4.80 28.51 -19.38
CA ASN A 207 5.77 29.40 -18.75
C ASN A 207 6.91 29.79 -19.72
N LEU A 208 7.39 28.85 -20.53
CA LEU A 208 8.41 29.08 -21.57
C LEU A 208 7.97 30.10 -22.63
N LYS A 209 6.71 30.07 -23.03
CA LYS A 209 6.13 31.03 -23.97
C LYS A 209 6.14 32.47 -23.45
N ARG A 210 6.13 32.68 -22.15
CA ARG A 210 6.14 34.01 -21.50
C ARG A 210 7.53 34.61 -21.32
N ILE A 211 8.60 33.88 -21.63
CA ILE A 211 9.98 34.39 -21.49
C ILE A 211 10.25 35.38 -22.62
N ASN A 212 10.40 36.67 -22.25
CA ASN A 212 10.82 37.74 -23.16
C ASN A 212 12.31 37.62 -23.48
N MET A 213 12.65 37.45 -24.78
CA MET A 213 14.03 37.29 -25.25
C MET A 213 14.90 38.53 -24.95
N ILE A 214 14.31 39.73 -25.01
CA ILE A 214 15.01 41.00 -24.86
C ILE A 214 15.52 41.20 -23.44
N ASP A 215 14.71 40.81 -22.42
CA ASP A 215 15.11 40.96 -21.02
C ASP A 215 16.17 39.94 -20.59
N SER A 216 16.21 38.77 -21.27
CA SER A 216 17.17 37.70 -20.95
C SER A 216 18.58 38.00 -21.46
N LEU A 217 18.71 38.85 -22.49
CA LEU A 217 20.00 39.27 -23.06
C LEU A 217 20.50 40.57 -22.41
N LYS A 218 19.58 41.38 -21.85
CA LYS A 218 19.92 42.69 -21.21
C LYS A 218 20.44 42.56 -19.76
N SER A 219 20.29 41.44 -19.11
CA SER A 219 20.73 41.22 -17.73
C SER A 219 22.23 40.89 -17.59
N VAL A 220 23.07 41.36 -18.53
CA VAL A 220 24.53 41.11 -18.60
C VAL A 220 25.32 42.43 -18.47
N GLU A 221 24.68 43.51 -18.05
CA GLU A 221 25.41 44.71 -17.59
C GLU A 221 25.26 44.91 -16.07
#